data_fbc4fb2d3a2d90aa94819208b2b04bc9
#
_entry.id   fbc4fb2d3a2d90aa94819208b2b04bc9
#
_cell.length_a   1.000
_cell.length_b   1.000
_cell.length_c   1.000
_cell.angle_alpha   90.00
_cell.angle_beta   90.00
_cell.angle_gamma   90.00
#
_symmetry.space_group_name_H-M   'P 1'
#
loop_
_entity.id
_entity.type
_entity.pdbx_description
1 polymer ?
#
loop_
_entity_poly.entity_id
_entity_poly.type
_entity_poly.pdbx_seq_one_letter_code
_entity_poly.pdbx_strand_id
1 'polypeptide(L)'
;MKKIFLLAFIALTIVACERKTATDVVDANTYTIDAQGNMVEGLLKDSLLFATEIDKVLATEQAHCRLVPIFRTRKDSYGNSYSGTVNYYERYAEEGIRFQSGNSWHDNLIAGFKTIYGSEMVNVSLLNLQTKQKKYLFEKPVLIENIYYPAPIRDTLNHKPISRDYYMISCYDEDTDKNGYVNRGDLRRFYLFNTEGDRVKALIPKEYSVVGSDYDGVNDILNVYARLDSNKDGNVDANEPKHIFCVDLKKPENTVLLY
;
A
#
# COMPACT_ATOMS: atom_id res chain seq x y z
N MET A 1 68.01 5.82 48.97
CA MET A 1 66.54 5.98 48.90
C MET A 1 66.18 6.20 47.45
N LYS A 2 65.75 5.14 46.72
CA LYS A 2 65.34 5.20 45.30
C LYS A 2 63.81 5.25 45.23
N LYS A 3 63.28 6.33 44.71
CA LYS A 3 61.84 6.47 44.45
C LYS A 3 61.56 5.84 43.08
N ILE A 4 60.72 4.80 43.07
CA ILE A 4 60.21 4.15 41.88
C ILE A 4 58.92 4.87 41.49
N PHE A 5 58.90 5.51 40.32
CA PHE A 5 57.70 6.06 39.69
C PHE A 5 57.03 4.95 38.91
N LEU A 6 55.81 4.59 39.35
CA LEU A 6 54.95 3.65 38.66
C LEU A 6 54.10 4.45 37.66
N LEU A 7 54.39 4.35 36.37
CA LEU A 7 53.59 4.90 35.29
C LEU A 7 52.41 3.93 35.01
N ALA A 8 51.22 4.31 35.40
CA ALA A 8 50.01 3.61 35.00
C ALA A 8 49.63 3.99 33.58
N PHE A 9 49.78 3.05 32.66
CA PHE A 9 49.28 3.19 31.27
C PHE A 9 47.77 2.89 31.27
N ILE A 10 46.97 3.95 31.16
CA ILE A 10 45.52 3.81 30.91
C ILE A 10 45.36 3.58 29.41
N ALA A 11 45.13 2.32 29.04
CA ALA A 11 44.69 1.98 27.68
C ALA A 11 43.24 2.44 27.49
N LEU A 12 43.06 3.56 26.81
CA LEU A 12 41.73 3.99 26.31
C LEU A 12 41.34 3.05 25.15
N THR A 13 40.54 2.06 25.42
CA THR A 13 39.85 1.33 24.36
C THR A 13 38.79 2.22 23.75
N ILE A 14 39.12 2.83 22.63
CA ILE A 14 38.16 3.51 21.79
C ILE A 14 37.29 2.40 21.17
N VAL A 15 36.11 2.16 21.73
CA VAL A 15 35.06 1.41 21.04
C VAL A 15 34.62 2.30 19.90
N ALA A 16 35.22 2.10 18.74
CA ALA A 16 34.68 2.64 17.49
C ALA A 16 33.33 1.97 17.25
N CYS A 17 32.27 2.66 17.62
CA CYS A 17 30.93 2.35 17.10
C CYS A 17 31.03 2.61 15.60
N GLU A 18 31.26 1.56 14.81
CA GLU A 18 31.05 1.64 13.36
C GLU A 18 29.62 2.08 13.12
N ARG A 19 29.43 3.38 12.90
CA ARG A 19 28.26 3.86 12.21
C ARG A 19 28.29 3.17 10.84
N LYS A 20 27.44 2.18 10.63
CA LYS A 20 27.11 1.73 9.28
C LYS A 20 26.67 2.97 8.52
N THR A 21 27.54 3.46 7.69
CA THR A 21 27.25 4.55 6.78
C THR A 21 26.18 4.03 5.81
N ALA A 22 25.29 4.91 5.38
CA ALA A 22 24.21 4.60 4.45
C ALA A 22 24.65 4.04 3.07
N THR A 23 25.93 3.72 2.92
CA THR A 23 26.54 3.12 1.73
C THR A 23 26.47 1.59 1.70
N ASP A 24 26.08 0.93 2.81
CA ASP A 24 25.78 -0.51 2.83
C ASP A 24 24.32 -0.81 2.47
N VAL A 25 23.63 0.14 1.86
CA VAL A 25 22.38 -0.13 1.17
C VAL A 25 22.73 -1.06 0.01
N VAL A 26 22.46 -2.34 0.18
CA VAL A 26 22.47 -3.30 -0.93
C VAL A 26 21.74 -2.62 -2.07
N ASP A 27 22.40 -2.55 -3.21
CA ASP A 27 21.87 -1.87 -4.40
C ASP A 27 20.57 -2.55 -4.81
N ALA A 28 19.45 -2.15 -4.19
CA ALA A 28 18.11 -2.67 -4.41
C ALA A 28 17.59 -2.37 -5.83
N ASN A 29 18.47 -1.90 -6.67
CA ASN A 29 18.22 -1.41 -8.02
C ASN A 29 18.58 -2.41 -9.11
N THR A 30 19.20 -3.50 -8.75
CA THR A 30 19.36 -4.59 -9.68
C THR A 30 18.02 -5.30 -9.79
N TYR A 31 17.52 -5.39 -11.00
CA TYR A 31 16.51 -6.41 -11.30
C TYR A 31 17.01 -7.70 -10.67
N THR A 32 16.25 -8.24 -9.73
CA THR A 32 16.63 -9.49 -9.13
C THR A 32 16.47 -10.55 -10.21
N ILE A 33 17.54 -11.26 -10.50
CA ILE A 33 17.53 -12.35 -11.47
C ILE A 33 17.33 -13.62 -10.64
N ASP A 34 16.30 -14.41 -10.98
CA ASP A 34 16.09 -15.70 -10.35
C ASP A 34 17.20 -16.72 -10.74
N ALA A 35 17.18 -17.88 -10.12
CA ALA A 35 18.13 -18.95 -10.41
C ALA A 35 18.10 -19.44 -11.89
N GLN A 36 17.05 -19.09 -12.64
CA GLN A 36 16.84 -19.39 -14.04
C GLN A 36 17.27 -18.24 -14.96
N GLY A 37 17.70 -17.10 -14.42
CA GLY A 37 18.15 -15.93 -15.18
C GLY A 37 17.02 -14.98 -15.61
N ASN A 38 15.79 -15.13 -15.07
CA ASN A 38 14.68 -14.25 -15.37
C ASN A 38 14.70 -13.02 -14.44
N MET A 39 14.25 -11.89 -14.96
CA MET A 39 14.05 -10.68 -14.16
C MET A 39 12.81 -10.87 -13.29
N VAL A 40 13.00 -10.86 -11.98
CA VAL A 40 11.90 -10.91 -11.00
C VAL A 40 11.55 -9.50 -10.55
N GLU A 41 10.31 -9.12 -10.78
CA GLU A 41 9.74 -7.89 -10.27
C GLU A 41 9.13 -8.16 -8.89
N GLY A 42 9.51 -7.38 -7.87
CA GLY A 42 8.94 -7.53 -6.53
C GLY A 42 9.82 -6.98 -5.41
N LEU A 43 9.36 -7.16 -4.19
CA LEU A 43 10.11 -6.87 -2.97
C LEU A 43 10.75 -8.16 -2.49
N LEU A 44 12.08 -8.17 -2.34
CA LEU A 44 12.77 -9.32 -1.76
C LEU A 44 12.28 -9.54 -0.32
N LYS A 45 11.74 -10.71 -0.02
CA LYS A 45 11.10 -11.07 1.25
C LYS A 45 11.97 -10.80 2.47
N ASP A 46 13.26 -11.13 2.40
CA ASP A 46 14.19 -11.05 3.51
C ASP A 46 15.06 -9.79 3.51
N SER A 47 14.92 -8.92 2.52
CA SER A 47 15.67 -7.67 2.41
C SER A 47 14.75 -6.51 2.09
N LEU A 48 14.22 -5.90 3.14
CA LEU A 48 13.37 -4.71 3.05
C LEU A 48 14.18 -3.40 3.16
N LEU A 49 15.50 -3.49 2.97
CA LEU A 49 16.41 -2.35 3.01
C LEU A 49 16.55 -1.78 1.59
N PHE A 50 15.71 -0.84 1.26
CA PHE A 50 15.78 -0.07 0.03
C PHE A 50 15.52 1.41 0.29
N ALA A 51 15.98 2.27 -0.60
CA ALA A 51 15.70 3.70 -0.52
C ALA A 51 14.22 3.97 -0.81
N THR A 52 13.64 4.90 -0.07
CA THR A 52 12.25 5.31 -0.24
C THR A 52 12.14 6.81 -0.39
N GLU A 53 11.15 7.25 -1.15
CA GLU A 53 10.77 8.64 -1.32
C GLU A 53 9.28 8.85 -1.10
N ILE A 54 8.93 10.09 -0.78
CA ILE A 54 7.54 10.56 -0.73
C ILE A 54 7.29 11.47 -1.94
N ASP A 55 6.14 11.29 -2.63
CA ASP A 55 5.76 12.15 -3.73
C ASP A 55 4.89 13.33 -3.24
N LYS A 56 3.85 13.04 -2.49
CA LYS A 56 2.83 14.02 -2.10
C LYS A 56 2.36 13.84 -0.66
N VAL A 57 1.88 14.95 -0.10
CA VAL A 57 1.13 14.97 1.16
C VAL A 57 -0.33 15.23 0.84
N LEU A 58 -1.18 14.23 1.07
CA LEU A 58 -2.58 14.26 0.68
C LEU A 58 -3.46 14.69 1.84
N ALA A 59 -4.37 15.63 1.60
CA ALA A 59 -5.36 16.02 2.58
C ALA A 59 -6.43 14.91 2.73
N THR A 60 -6.78 14.59 3.96
CA THR A 60 -7.89 13.68 4.29
C THR A 60 -9.08 14.47 4.82
N GLU A 61 -10.24 13.81 4.96
CA GLU A 61 -11.43 14.39 5.59
C GLU A 61 -11.12 14.90 7.01
N GLN A 62 -10.24 14.22 7.76
CA GLN A 62 -9.76 14.70 9.05
C GLN A 62 -8.80 15.89 8.86
N ALA A 63 -9.21 17.07 9.29
CA ALA A 63 -8.47 18.32 9.09
C ALA A 63 -7.02 18.27 9.63
N HIS A 64 -6.77 17.49 10.67
CA HIS A 64 -5.46 17.35 11.31
C HIS A 64 -4.62 16.17 10.79
N CYS A 65 -5.17 15.33 9.91
CA CYS A 65 -4.50 14.14 9.37
C CYS A 65 -4.11 14.35 7.91
N ARG A 66 -2.96 13.80 7.53
CA ARG A 66 -2.49 13.74 6.15
C ARG A 66 -2.04 12.33 5.82
N LEU A 67 -2.41 11.89 4.63
CA LEU A 67 -1.95 10.63 4.06
C LEU A 67 -0.69 10.90 3.25
N VAL A 68 0.37 10.13 3.50
CA VAL A 68 1.67 10.28 2.83
C VAL A 68 2.08 8.93 2.23
N PRO A 69 1.84 8.74 0.93
CA PRO A 69 2.31 7.55 0.21
C PRO A 69 3.83 7.52 0.13
N ILE A 70 4.39 6.32 0.28
CA ILE A 70 5.83 6.07 0.31
C ILE A 70 6.15 5.10 -0.81
N PHE A 71 7.11 5.50 -1.65
CA PHE A 71 7.52 4.75 -2.83
C PHE A 71 8.93 4.22 -2.67
N ARG A 72 9.18 3.04 -3.22
CA ARG A 72 10.56 2.53 -3.39
C ARG A 72 11.24 3.31 -4.50
N THR A 73 12.48 3.71 -4.26
CA THR A 73 13.35 4.28 -5.29
C THR A 73 14.06 3.17 -6.05
N ARG A 74 14.04 3.26 -7.37
CA ARG A 74 14.79 2.38 -8.28
C ARG A 74 15.82 3.20 -9.07
N LYS A 75 16.77 2.52 -9.66
CA LYS A 75 17.64 3.09 -10.70
C LYS A 75 17.31 2.47 -12.05
N ASP A 76 17.39 3.26 -13.09
CA ASP A 76 17.31 2.76 -14.45
C ASP A 76 18.65 2.12 -14.88
N SER A 77 18.68 1.57 -16.11
CA SER A 77 19.89 0.96 -16.69
C SER A 77 21.06 1.96 -16.88
N TYR A 78 20.79 3.25 -16.78
CA TYR A 78 21.79 4.33 -16.89
C TYR A 78 22.24 4.82 -15.50
N GLY A 79 21.70 4.26 -14.42
CA GLY A 79 22.02 4.63 -13.05
C GLY A 79 21.25 5.83 -12.50
N ASN A 80 20.28 6.38 -13.26
CA ASN A 80 19.43 7.46 -12.77
C ASN A 80 18.40 6.91 -11.77
N SER A 81 18.26 7.58 -10.62
CA SER A 81 17.25 7.23 -9.64
C SER A 81 15.87 7.71 -10.10
N TYR A 82 14.87 6.89 -9.91
CA TYR A 82 13.46 7.24 -10.07
C TYR A 82 12.63 6.58 -8.98
N SER A 83 11.53 7.22 -8.60
CA SER A 83 10.53 6.68 -7.69
C SER A 83 9.15 6.70 -8.33
N GLY A 84 8.22 5.95 -7.77
CA GLY A 84 6.83 6.01 -8.18
C GLY A 84 6.20 7.36 -7.81
N THR A 85 5.09 7.67 -8.46
CA THR A 85 4.29 8.86 -8.20
C THR A 85 2.85 8.49 -7.91
N VAL A 86 2.16 9.35 -7.15
CA VAL A 86 0.73 9.21 -6.91
C VAL A 86 -0.04 9.56 -8.18
N ASN A 87 -0.82 8.60 -8.64
CA ASN A 87 -1.81 8.79 -9.68
C ASN A 87 -3.22 8.71 -9.07
N TYR A 88 -4.17 9.38 -9.70
CA TYR A 88 -5.56 9.39 -9.30
C TYR A 88 -6.40 8.69 -10.35
N TYR A 89 -7.39 7.93 -9.92
CA TYR A 89 -8.51 7.63 -10.80
C TYR A 89 -9.38 8.88 -10.88
N GLU A 90 -9.42 9.50 -12.05
CA GLU A 90 -10.17 10.72 -12.29
C GLU A 90 -11.40 10.44 -13.16
N ARG A 91 -12.46 11.21 -12.93
CA ARG A 91 -13.57 11.25 -13.89
C ARG A 91 -13.10 12.01 -15.11
N TYR A 92 -13.03 11.35 -16.22
CA TYR A 92 -13.01 12.03 -17.50
C TYR A 92 -14.43 12.49 -17.81
N ALA A 93 -14.70 13.78 -17.64
CA ALA A 93 -15.84 14.39 -18.28
C ALA A 93 -15.54 14.40 -19.78
N GLU A 94 -16.11 13.48 -20.54
CA GLU A 94 -16.21 13.66 -21.97
C GLU A 94 -16.97 14.96 -22.21
N GLU A 95 -16.34 15.90 -22.93
CA GLU A 95 -16.95 17.18 -23.27
C GLU A 95 -18.30 16.92 -23.95
N GLY A 96 -19.39 17.27 -23.27
CA GLY A 96 -20.76 17.14 -23.79
C GLY A 96 -21.70 16.21 -23.00
N ILE A 97 -21.21 15.34 -22.17
CA ILE A 97 -22.09 14.50 -21.32
C ILE A 97 -22.34 15.24 -20.01
N ARG A 98 -23.43 15.98 -19.93
CA ARG A 98 -23.96 16.48 -18.66
C ARG A 98 -24.55 15.29 -17.91
N PHE A 99 -23.85 14.78 -16.90
CA PHE A 99 -24.39 13.81 -15.97
C PHE A 99 -25.55 14.46 -15.21
N GLN A 100 -26.78 14.11 -15.54
CA GLN A 100 -27.99 14.69 -14.96
C GLN A 100 -28.32 14.12 -13.55
N SER A 101 -27.61 13.10 -13.09
CA SER A 101 -27.74 12.56 -11.72
C SER A 101 -26.39 12.44 -11.07
N GLY A 102 -26.30 12.73 -9.77
CA GLY A 102 -25.05 12.63 -8.99
C GLY A 102 -24.47 11.20 -8.86
N ASN A 103 -24.94 10.24 -9.64
CA ASN A 103 -24.62 8.82 -9.52
C ASN A 103 -23.83 8.26 -10.71
N SER A 104 -23.09 9.08 -11.44
CA SER A 104 -22.23 8.61 -12.53
C SER A 104 -20.85 8.16 -12.02
N TRP A 105 -20.84 7.15 -11.17
CA TRP A 105 -19.62 6.56 -10.64
C TRP A 105 -19.14 5.45 -11.57
N HIS A 106 -17.82 5.45 -11.87
CA HIS A 106 -17.15 4.35 -12.54
C HIS A 106 -16.62 3.35 -11.50
N ASP A 107 -16.26 2.17 -11.94
CA ASP A 107 -15.85 1.03 -11.12
C ASP A 107 -14.78 1.34 -10.08
N ASN A 108 -13.87 2.29 -10.39
CA ASN A 108 -12.79 2.72 -9.49
C ASN A 108 -13.08 4.05 -8.77
N LEU A 109 -14.27 4.62 -8.97
CA LEU A 109 -14.69 5.87 -8.36
C LEU A 109 -15.85 5.60 -7.42
N ILE A 110 -15.57 5.66 -6.13
CA ILE A 110 -16.56 5.39 -5.06
C ILE A 110 -16.93 6.71 -4.40
N ALA A 111 -18.24 6.93 -4.21
CA ALA A 111 -18.75 8.14 -3.55
C ALA A 111 -18.13 8.31 -2.15
N GLY A 112 -17.62 9.50 -1.85
CA GLY A 112 -16.96 9.85 -0.59
C GLY A 112 -15.48 9.46 -0.50
N PHE A 113 -14.93 8.77 -1.51
CA PHE A 113 -13.51 8.47 -1.59
C PHE A 113 -12.80 9.17 -2.75
N LYS A 114 -11.51 9.41 -2.57
CA LYS A 114 -10.56 9.44 -3.66
C LYS A 114 -9.81 8.12 -3.71
N THR A 115 -9.53 7.66 -4.93
CA THR A 115 -8.74 6.45 -5.16
C THR A 115 -7.42 6.84 -5.79
N ILE A 116 -6.33 6.38 -5.18
CA ILE A 116 -4.98 6.56 -5.70
C ILE A 116 -4.32 5.23 -5.98
N TYR A 117 -3.39 5.25 -6.91
CA TYR A 117 -2.51 4.13 -7.24
C TYR A 117 -1.12 4.66 -7.64
N GLY A 118 -0.16 3.78 -7.72
CA GLY A 118 1.20 4.11 -8.18
C GLY A 118 2.08 2.88 -8.21
N SER A 119 3.00 2.85 -9.17
CA SER A 119 4.02 1.81 -9.19
C SER A 119 4.98 2.01 -8.02
N GLU A 120 5.45 0.90 -7.43
CA GLU A 120 6.43 0.91 -6.34
C GLU A 120 5.96 1.60 -5.05
N MET A 121 4.65 1.74 -4.83
CA MET A 121 4.11 2.21 -3.56
C MET A 121 4.26 1.09 -2.52
N VAL A 122 5.10 1.32 -1.50
CA VAL A 122 5.52 0.28 -0.56
C VAL A 122 5.01 0.46 0.87
N ASN A 123 4.49 1.62 1.18
CA ASN A 123 3.82 1.90 2.45
C ASN A 123 3.01 3.20 2.34
N VAL A 124 2.29 3.49 3.39
CA VAL A 124 1.60 4.76 3.60
C VAL A 124 1.78 5.16 5.05
N SER A 125 2.03 6.44 5.31
CA SER A 125 1.97 6.96 6.66
C SER A 125 0.85 7.97 6.83
N LEU A 126 0.23 7.98 8.01
CA LEU A 126 -0.62 9.03 8.51
C LEU A 126 0.23 10.02 9.30
N LEU A 127 0.22 11.28 8.89
CA LEU A 127 0.89 12.38 9.57
C LEU A 127 -0.15 13.21 10.32
N ASN A 128 -0.06 13.26 11.64
CA ASN A 128 -0.86 14.15 12.45
C ASN A 128 -0.21 15.55 12.49
N LEU A 129 -0.89 16.55 11.97
CA LEU A 129 -0.38 17.93 11.89
C LEU A 129 -0.27 18.64 13.25
N GLN A 130 -1.03 18.21 14.24
CA GLN A 130 -1.02 18.81 15.59
C GLN A 130 0.16 18.28 16.41
N THR A 131 0.29 16.94 16.47
CA THR A 131 1.33 16.29 17.27
C THR A 131 2.66 16.12 16.51
N LYS A 132 2.65 16.30 15.17
CA LYS A 132 3.78 16.04 14.26
C LYS A 132 4.24 14.57 14.24
N GLN A 133 3.43 13.70 14.81
CA GLN A 133 3.70 12.27 14.80
C GLN A 133 3.25 11.65 13.49
N LYS A 134 3.98 10.63 13.05
CA LYS A 134 3.65 9.80 11.91
C LYS A 134 3.42 8.36 12.36
N LYS A 135 2.46 7.68 11.74
CA LYS A 135 2.17 6.27 11.93
C LYS A 135 2.16 5.59 10.56
N TYR A 136 2.89 4.52 10.40
CA TYR A 136 2.84 3.69 9.19
C TYR A 136 1.63 2.75 9.27
N LEU A 137 0.95 2.54 8.13
CA LEU A 137 -0.19 1.62 8.06
C LEU A 137 0.26 0.16 8.02
N PHE A 138 1.45 -0.10 7.50
CA PHE A 138 2.06 -1.43 7.48
C PHE A 138 3.36 -1.43 8.26
N GLU A 139 3.58 -2.45 9.09
CA GLU A 139 4.80 -2.60 9.90
C GLU A 139 6.03 -2.89 9.04
N LYS A 140 5.82 -3.54 7.89
CA LYS A 140 6.83 -3.83 6.89
C LYS A 140 6.38 -3.31 5.51
N PRO A 141 7.29 -3.07 4.58
CA PRO A 141 6.94 -2.74 3.20
C PRO A 141 6.07 -3.82 2.56
N VAL A 142 5.11 -3.37 1.76
CA VAL A 142 4.19 -4.18 0.96
C VAL A 142 4.12 -3.59 -0.45
N LEU A 143 3.53 -4.25 -1.42
CA LEU A 143 3.21 -3.62 -2.71
C LEU A 143 1.75 -3.19 -2.71
N ILE A 144 1.52 -1.88 -2.65
CA ILE A 144 0.18 -1.30 -2.66
C ILE A 144 -0.26 -1.09 -4.10
N GLU A 145 -1.42 -1.66 -4.42
CA GLU A 145 -2.04 -1.49 -5.74
C GLU A 145 -2.97 -0.28 -5.76
N ASN A 146 -3.89 -0.20 -4.78
CA ASN A 146 -4.86 0.89 -4.68
C ASN A 146 -5.09 1.30 -3.24
N ILE A 147 -5.35 2.59 -3.04
CA ILE A 147 -5.79 3.17 -1.76
C ILE A 147 -7.08 3.95 -2.01
N TYR A 148 -8.14 3.58 -1.32
CA TYR A 148 -9.37 4.35 -1.20
C TYR A 148 -9.30 5.12 0.11
N TYR A 149 -9.34 6.46 0.04
CA TYR A 149 -9.20 7.29 1.23
C TYR A 149 -10.24 8.42 1.25
N PRO A 150 -10.77 8.77 2.44
CA PRO A 150 -11.72 9.87 2.60
C PRO A 150 -11.01 11.20 2.39
N ALA A 151 -11.15 11.79 1.21
CA ALA A 151 -10.58 13.09 0.89
C ALA A 151 -11.56 14.21 1.26
N PRO A 152 -11.09 15.46 1.50
CA PRO A 152 -11.93 16.59 1.85
C PRO A 152 -12.67 17.10 0.61
N ILE A 153 -13.53 16.29 0.05
CA ILE A 153 -14.35 16.56 -1.13
C ILE A 153 -15.82 16.66 -0.73
N ARG A 154 -16.54 17.61 -1.34
CA ARG A 154 -17.98 17.65 -1.23
C ARG A 154 -18.56 16.68 -2.24
N ASP A 155 -18.89 15.50 -1.77
CA ASP A 155 -19.47 14.46 -2.61
C ASP A 155 -20.89 14.13 -2.20
N THR A 156 -21.66 13.54 -3.11
CA THR A 156 -23.04 13.15 -2.88
C THR A 156 -23.30 11.74 -3.39
N LEU A 157 -24.14 11.03 -2.65
CA LEU A 157 -24.72 9.77 -3.06
C LEU A 157 -26.23 9.89 -2.97
N ASN A 158 -26.94 9.59 -4.06
CA ASN A 158 -28.40 9.77 -4.14
C ASN A 158 -28.83 11.18 -3.71
N HIS A 159 -28.11 12.22 -4.18
CA HIS A 159 -28.33 13.64 -3.86
C HIS A 159 -28.15 14.03 -2.38
N LYS A 160 -27.60 13.15 -1.55
CA LYS A 160 -27.26 13.43 -0.15
C LYS A 160 -25.77 13.52 0.03
N PRO A 161 -25.25 14.46 0.85
CA PRO A 161 -23.86 14.50 1.18
C PRO A 161 -23.37 13.18 1.76
N ILE A 162 -22.18 12.75 1.34
CA ILE A 162 -21.54 11.54 1.83
C ILE A 162 -20.10 11.83 2.24
N SER A 163 -19.69 11.27 3.36
CA SER A 163 -18.31 11.20 3.84
C SER A 163 -18.00 9.78 4.30
N ARG A 164 -16.70 9.47 4.39
CA ARG A 164 -16.21 8.17 4.86
C ARG A 164 -15.23 8.40 6.01
N ASP A 165 -15.19 7.47 6.94
CA ASP A 165 -14.35 7.51 8.15
C ASP A 165 -13.39 6.32 8.24
N TYR A 166 -12.99 5.75 7.10
CA TYR A 166 -12.11 4.60 7.01
C TYR A 166 -11.30 4.63 5.70
N TYR A 167 -10.27 3.79 5.63
CA TYR A 167 -9.48 3.55 4.41
C TYR A 167 -9.66 2.11 3.97
N MET A 168 -9.61 1.88 2.66
CA MET A 168 -9.48 0.54 2.10
C MET A 168 -8.21 0.47 1.25
N ILE A 169 -7.42 -0.59 1.44
CA ILE A 169 -6.14 -0.74 0.76
C ILE A 169 -6.04 -2.14 0.13
N SER A 170 -5.77 -2.15 -1.16
CA SER A 170 -5.47 -3.36 -1.91
C SER A 170 -3.97 -3.48 -2.10
N CYS A 171 -3.36 -4.60 -1.65
CA CYS A 171 -1.92 -4.78 -1.68
C CYS A 171 -1.50 -6.25 -1.75
N TYR A 172 -0.21 -6.46 -2.07
CA TYR A 172 0.50 -7.73 -1.91
C TYR A 172 1.42 -7.56 -0.70
N ASP A 173 1.21 -8.33 0.37
CA ASP A 173 1.89 -8.17 1.66
C ASP A 173 2.63 -9.42 2.14
N GLU A 174 2.54 -10.51 1.38
CA GLU A 174 3.11 -11.80 1.69
C GLU A 174 3.60 -12.49 0.41
N ASP A 175 4.76 -13.14 0.47
CA ASP A 175 5.27 -14.06 -0.54
C ASP A 175 4.47 -15.38 -0.42
N THR A 176 3.33 -15.44 -1.11
CA THR A 176 2.40 -16.57 -1.00
C THR A 176 2.80 -17.73 -1.86
N ASP A 177 3.43 -17.51 -3.00
CA ASP A 177 3.92 -18.52 -3.92
C ASP A 177 5.32 -19.08 -3.53
N LYS A 178 5.94 -18.47 -2.48
CA LYS A 178 7.23 -18.88 -1.91
C LYS A 178 8.41 -18.80 -2.89
N ASN A 179 8.32 -17.85 -3.82
CA ASN A 179 9.42 -17.60 -4.78
C ASN A 179 10.53 -16.71 -4.20
N GLY A 180 10.36 -16.19 -2.98
CA GLY A 180 11.30 -15.32 -2.27
C GLY A 180 11.01 -13.84 -2.44
N TYR A 181 9.95 -13.47 -3.16
CA TYR A 181 9.58 -12.08 -3.47
C TYR A 181 8.11 -11.82 -3.15
N VAL A 182 7.81 -10.60 -2.72
CA VAL A 182 6.44 -10.09 -2.68
C VAL A 182 6.20 -9.34 -3.98
N ASN A 183 5.34 -9.86 -4.83
CA ASN A 183 5.08 -9.32 -6.17
C ASN A 183 3.62 -9.55 -6.62
N ARG A 184 3.32 -9.22 -7.87
CA ARG A 184 1.97 -9.37 -8.42
C ARG A 184 1.57 -10.81 -8.77
N GLY A 185 2.48 -11.77 -8.64
CA GLY A 185 2.19 -13.21 -8.70
C GLY A 185 1.49 -13.71 -7.44
N ASP A 186 1.75 -13.05 -6.31
CA ASP A 186 1.16 -13.41 -5.03
C ASP A 186 -0.33 -13.12 -4.93
N LEU A 187 -0.95 -13.59 -3.84
CA LEU A 187 -2.37 -13.34 -3.57
C LEU A 187 -2.58 -11.90 -3.10
N ARG A 188 -3.35 -11.14 -3.85
CA ARG A 188 -3.68 -9.75 -3.54
C ARG A 188 -4.72 -9.67 -2.43
N ARG A 189 -4.39 -8.96 -1.36
CA ARG A 189 -5.22 -8.70 -0.19
C ARG A 189 -6.04 -7.43 -0.34
N PHE A 190 -7.10 -7.32 0.47
CA PHE A 190 -7.89 -6.12 0.57
C PHE A 190 -8.24 -5.87 2.03
N TYR A 191 -7.75 -4.75 2.58
CA TYR A 191 -7.82 -4.44 4.00
C TYR A 191 -8.64 -3.21 4.29
N LEU A 192 -9.35 -3.24 5.42
CA LEU A 192 -10.01 -2.12 6.04
C LEU A 192 -9.12 -1.54 7.15
N PHE A 193 -8.95 -0.22 7.16
CA PHE A 193 -8.27 0.52 8.21
C PHE A 193 -9.19 1.61 8.75
N ASN A 194 -9.10 1.89 10.06
CA ASN A 194 -9.77 3.05 10.65
C ASN A 194 -9.01 4.37 10.35
N THR A 195 -9.56 5.48 10.78
CA THR A 195 -8.96 6.81 10.57
C THR A 195 -7.68 7.05 11.36
N GLU A 196 -7.45 6.28 12.43
CA GLU A 196 -6.23 6.26 13.23
C GLU A 196 -5.12 5.42 12.60
N GLY A 197 -5.42 4.72 11.48
CA GLY A 197 -4.48 3.88 10.75
C GLY A 197 -4.27 2.51 11.37
N ASP A 198 -5.22 2.02 12.15
CA ASP A 198 -5.21 0.65 12.63
C ASP A 198 -5.93 -0.25 11.62
N ARG A 199 -5.34 -1.41 11.34
CA ARG A 199 -5.98 -2.43 10.50
C ARG A 199 -7.14 -3.05 11.26
N VAL A 200 -8.37 -2.81 10.77
CA VAL A 200 -9.58 -3.37 11.39
C VAL A 200 -9.73 -4.84 11.01
N LYS A 201 -9.66 -5.15 9.71
CA LYS A 201 -9.76 -6.53 9.20
C LYS A 201 -9.33 -6.67 7.75
N ALA A 202 -9.16 -7.91 7.30
CA ALA A 202 -9.21 -8.26 5.88
C ALA A 202 -10.68 -8.30 5.42
N LEU A 203 -10.99 -7.60 4.32
CA LEU A 203 -12.33 -7.61 3.72
C LEU A 203 -12.60 -8.90 2.96
N ILE A 204 -11.57 -9.50 2.39
CA ILE A 204 -11.65 -10.76 1.64
C ILE A 204 -10.81 -11.81 2.39
N PRO A 205 -11.27 -13.06 2.50
CA PRO A 205 -10.52 -14.12 3.17
C PRO A 205 -9.14 -14.36 2.55
N LYS A 206 -8.19 -14.81 3.36
CA LYS A 206 -6.78 -14.93 2.98
C LYS A 206 -6.47 -15.96 1.90
N GLU A 207 -7.35 -16.93 1.71
CA GLU A 207 -7.27 -17.96 0.66
C GLU A 207 -7.72 -17.46 -0.72
N TYR A 208 -8.05 -16.18 -0.84
CA TYR A 208 -8.45 -15.54 -2.08
C TYR A 208 -7.46 -14.47 -2.52
N SER A 209 -7.36 -14.28 -3.83
CA SER A 209 -6.72 -13.13 -4.44
C SER A 209 -7.74 -12.21 -5.06
N VAL A 210 -7.73 -10.93 -4.70
CA VAL A 210 -8.61 -9.92 -5.30
C VAL A 210 -8.16 -9.63 -6.73
N VAL A 211 -9.06 -9.79 -7.70
CA VAL A 211 -8.76 -9.58 -9.13
C VAL A 211 -9.45 -8.37 -9.72
N GLY A 212 -10.45 -7.80 -9.04
CA GLY A 212 -11.15 -6.60 -9.50
C GLY A 212 -12.27 -6.21 -8.56
N SER A 213 -12.93 -5.10 -8.87
CA SER A 213 -14.12 -4.65 -8.15
C SER A 213 -14.98 -3.76 -9.02
N ASP A 214 -16.30 -3.73 -8.76
CA ASP A 214 -17.28 -2.83 -9.36
C ASP A 214 -18.08 -2.13 -8.27
N TYR A 215 -18.29 -0.83 -8.43
CA TYR A 215 -19.08 -0.04 -7.48
C TYR A 215 -20.53 0.11 -7.94
N ASP A 216 -21.45 -0.37 -7.12
CA ASP A 216 -22.89 -0.11 -7.24
C ASP A 216 -23.25 1.17 -6.47
N GLY A 217 -23.26 2.29 -7.19
CA GLY A 217 -23.59 3.60 -6.61
C GLY A 217 -25.07 3.76 -6.23
N VAL A 218 -25.96 2.86 -6.63
CA VAL A 218 -27.37 2.90 -6.22
C VAL A 218 -27.54 2.38 -4.79
N ASN A 219 -26.87 1.28 -4.49
CA ASN A 219 -26.98 0.58 -3.21
C ASN A 219 -25.83 0.93 -2.25
N ASP A 220 -24.78 1.61 -2.72
CA ASP A 220 -23.55 1.92 -1.98
C ASP A 220 -22.79 0.65 -1.58
N ILE A 221 -22.59 -0.21 -2.56
CA ILE A 221 -21.96 -1.51 -2.42
C ILE A 221 -20.74 -1.60 -3.33
N LEU A 222 -19.66 -2.17 -2.81
CA LEU A 222 -18.52 -2.58 -3.63
C LEU A 222 -18.57 -4.10 -3.84
N ASN A 223 -18.81 -4.52 -5.08
CA ASN A 223 -18.67 -5.91 -5.48
C ASN A 223 -17.20 -6.20 -5.74
N VAL A 224 -16.61 -7.08 -4.96
CA VAL A 224 -15.20 -7.46 -5.09
C VAL A 224 -15.12 -8.84 -5.73
N TYR A 225 -14.41 -8.91 -6.85
CA TYR A 225 -14.13 -10.17 -7.54
C TYR A 225 -12.83 -10.75 -6.98
N ALA A 226 -12.89 -12.00 -6.54
CA ALA A 226 -11.73 -12.70 -6.00
C ALA A 226 -11.64 -14.13 -6.51
N ARG A 227 -10.43 -14.63 -6.74
CA ARG A 227 -10.18 -16.03 -7.09
C ARG A 227 -9.74 -16.79 -5.84
N LEU A 228 -10.32 -17.98 -5.67
CA LEU A 228 -9.93 -18.90 -4.62
C LEU A 228 -8.66 -19.63 -5.04
N ASP A 229 -7.59 -19.50 -4.27
CA ASP A 229 -6.39 -20.34 -4.39
C ASP A 229 -6.72 -21.78 -4.00
N SER A 230 -7.32 -22.52 -4.92
CA SER A 230 -7.88 -23.86 -4.68
C SER A 230 -6.80 -24.95 -4.64
N ASN A 231 -5.71 -24.76 -5.36
CA ASN A 231 -4.57 -25.65 -5.41
C ASN A 231 -3.53 -25.37 -4.31
N LYS A 232 -3.66 -24.23 -3.62
CA LYS A 232 -2.77 -23.75 -2.53
C LYS A 232 -1.33 -23.55 -2.95
N ASP A 233 -1.11 -23.14 -4.20
CA ASP A 233 0.24 -22.83 -4.69
C ASP A 233 0.63 -21.35 -4.42
N GLY A 234 -0.31 -20.55 -3.94
CA GLY A 234 -0.09 -19.16 -3.55
C GLY A 234 -0.06 -18.17 -4.72
N ASN A 235 -0.34 -18.64 -5.94
CA ASN A 235 -0.51 -17.81 -7.12
C ASN A 235 -1.98 -17.56 -7.44
N VAL A 236 -2.24 -16.65 -8.37
CA VAL A 236 -3.57 -16.46 -8.94
C VAL A 236 -3.61 -17.05 -10.34
N ASP A 237 -4.45 -18.07 -10.56
CA ASP A 237 -4.62 -18.72 -11.85
C ASP A 237 -5.99 -18.33 -12.48
N ALA A 238 -6.01 -18.17 -13.80
CA ALA A 238 -7.24 -17.90 -14.55
C ALA A 238 -8.26 -19.05 -14.48
N ASN A 239 -7.82 -20.27 -14.24
CA ASN A 239 -8.66 -21.47 -14.12
C ASN A 239 -9.27 -21.64 -12.72
N GLU A 240 -8.81 -20.90 -11.72
CA GLU A 240 -9.32 -20.96 -10.36
C GLU A 240 -10.74 -20.36 -10.25
N PRO A 241 -11.57 -20.89 -9.30
CA PRO A 241 -12.90 -20.40 -9.11
C PRO A 241 -12.92 -18.91 -8.77
N LYS A 242 -13.73 -18.14 -9.52
CA LYS A 242 -13.95 -16.71 -9.28
C LYS A 242 -15.22 -16.52 -8.51
N HIS A 243 -15.12 -15.86 -7.38
CA HIS A 243 -16.25 -15.54 -6.50
C HIS A 243 -16.49 -14.04 -6.43
N ILE A 244 -17.68 -13.64 -5.97
CA ILE A 244 -18.08 -12.25 -5.78
C ILE A 244 -18.39 -12.04 -4.31
N PHE A 245 -17.68 -11.08 -3.70
CA PHE A 245 -17.95 -10.61 -2.36
C PHE A 245 -18.62 -9.24 -2.41
N CYS A 246 -19.63 -9.05 -1.58
CA CYS A 246 -20.32 -7.78 -1.41
C CYS A 246 -19.78 -7.08 -0.15
N VAL A 247 -19.24 -5.88 -0.30
CA VAL A 247 -18.84 -5.00 0.80
C VAL A 247 -19.87 -3.87 0.89
N ASP A 248 -20.65 -3.85 1.97
CA ASP A 248 -21.54 -2.72 2.27
C ASP A 248 -20.68 -1.52 2.73
N LEU A 249 -20.60 -0.48 1.91
CA LEU A 249 -19.75 0.69 2.20
C LEU A 249 -20.27 1.59 3.33
N LYS A 250 -21.48 1.33 3.83
CA LYS A 250 -22.02 1.97 5.04
C LYS A 250 -21.53 1.24 6.31
N LYS A 251 -21.20 -0.06 6.16
CA LYS A 251 -20.70 -0.94 7.22
C LYS A 251 -19.68 -1.93 6.63
N PRO A 252 -18.50 -1.46 6.22
CA PRO A 252 -17.55 -2.26 5.42
C PRO A 252 -17.04 -3.51 6.13
N GLU A 253 -17.22 -3.60 7.43
CA GLU A 253 -16.92 -4.80 8.19
C GLU A 253 -17.83 -5.98 7.82
N ASN A 254 -19.03 -5.70 7.26
CA ASN A 254 -20.00 -6.69 6.86
C ASN A 254 -19.78 -7.10 5.40
N THR A 255 -18.74 -7.87 5.14
CA THR A 255 -18.48 -8.45 3.82
C THR A 255 -19.17 -9.81 3.73
N VAL A 256 -19.89 -10.06 2.64
CA VAL A 256 -20.65 -11.29 2.40
C VAL A 256 -20.26 -11.89 1.07
N LEU A 257 -20.06 -13.21 1.02
CA LEU A 257 -19.92 -13.95 -0.23
C LEU A 257 -21.30 -14.01 -0.92
N LEU A 258 -21.38 -13.50 -2.17
CA LEU A 258 -22.60 -13.51 -2.97
C LEU A 258 -22.66 -14.69 -3.94
N TYR A 259 -21.52 -15.01 -4.57
CA TYR A 259 -21.48 -16.02 -5.64
C TYR A 259 -20.15 -16.76 -5.66
#